data_8334a7a2a27d54b0bac8daea730b1b2f
#
_entry.id   8334a7a2a27d54b0bac8daea730b1b2f
#
_cell.length_a   1.000
_cell.length_b   1.000
_cell.length_c   1.000
_cell.angle_alpha   90.00
_cell.angle_beta   90.00
_cell.angle_gamma   90.00
#
_symmetry.space_group_name_H-M   'P 1'
#
loop_
_entity.id
_entity.type
_entity.pdbx_description
1 polymer ?
#
loop_
_entity_poly.entity_id
_entity_poly.type
_entity_poly.pdbx_seq_one_letter_code
_entity_poly.pdbx_strand_id
1 'polypeptide(L)'
;MGKQREIVQILGIAADEPKRIERHSKRDDVILPLVQIGWTEAMCREWCEQNDLLSPIYTTATRGGCWFCHNQGVDQLRLLRKNYPDLWALLLKWDKDSPVTFKPDGHTVHDFDRRFQAEDDGIILPNVAFLLELDKERY
;
A
#
# COMPACT_ATOMS: atom_id res chain seq x y z
N MET A 1 5.34 -14.68 43.07
CA MET A 1 4.33 -13.89 42.35
C MET A 1 5.08 -13.03 41.33
N GLY A 2 5.02 -13.35 40.03
CA GLY A 2 5.66 -12.55 38.99
C GLY A 2 4.92 -11.23 38.83
N LYS A 3 5.65 -10.10 38.82
CA LYS A 3 5.10 -8.80 38.48
C LYS A 3 4.56 -8.87 37.05
N GLN A 4 3.27 -8.68 36.90
CA GLN A 4 2.63 -8.54 35.57
C GLN A 4 3.22 -7.26 34.94
N ARG A 5 3.92 -7.38 33.81
CA ARG A 5 4.48 -6.24 33.08
C ARG A 5 3.35 -5.61 32.28
N GLU A 6 3.07 -4.34 32.53
CA GLU A 6 2.22 -3.55 31.64
C GLU A 6 3.00 -3.25 30.36
N ILE A 7 2.41 -3.60 29.23
CA ILE A 7 2.97 -3.32 27.89
C ILE A 7 2.21 -2.11 27.36
N VAL A 8 2.91 -1.00 27.10
CA VAL A 8 2.37 0.18 26.44
C VAL A 8 2.84 0.15 24.98
N GLN A 9 1.91 0.29 24.06
CA GLN A 9 2.17 0.37 22.63
C GLN A 9 2.23 1.84 22.18
N ILE A 10 3.31 2.22 21.52
CA ILE A 10 3.46 3.54 20.91
C ILE A 10 3.26 3.39 19.41
N LEU A 11 2.23 4.01 18.85
CA LEU A 11 1.89 3.92 17.43
C LEU A 11 2.05 5.27 16.73
N GLY A 12 2.80 5.28 15.61
CA GLY A 12 3.00 6.44 14.75
C GLY A 12 1.81 6.64 13.80
N ILE A 13 0.65 6.96 14.36
CA ILE A 13 -0.55 7.31 13.58
C ILE A 13 -0.60 8.84 13.50
N ALA A 14 -0.69 9.38 12.29
CA ALA A 14 -0.75 10.81 12.05
C ALA A 14 -2.12 11.41 12.44
N ALA A 15 -2.15 12.71 12.76
CA ALA A 15 -3.36 13.38 13.25
C ALA A 15 -4.50 13.46 12.21
N ASP A 16 -4.17 13.30 10.93
CA ASP A 16 -5.10 13.30 9.80
C ASP A 16 -5.58 11.91 9.36
N GLU A 17 -5.40 10.87 10.22
CA GLU A 17 -5.87 9.50 9.99
C GLU A 17 -7.06 9.10 10.91
N PRO A 18 -8.26 9.74 10.79
CA PRO A 18 -9.32 9.61 11.79
C PRO A 18 -9.81 8.18 12.01
N LYS A 19 -9.92 7.36 10.95
CA LYS A 19 -10.34 5.96 11.06
C LYS A 19 -9.35 5.09 11.85
N ARG A 20 -8.06 5.39 11.75
CA ARG A 20 -7.02 4.68 12.50
C ARG A 20 -7.00 5.14 13.95
N ILE A 21 -7.17 6.44 14.18
CA ILE A 21 -7.26 7.03 15.53
C ILE A 21 -8.46 6.43 16.26
N GLU A 22 -9.65 6.42 15.67
CA GLU A 22 -10.86 5.87 16.28
C GLU A 22 -10.70 4.40 16.68
N ARG A 23 -10.04 3.59 15.86
CA ARG A 23 -9.78 2.17 16.16
C ARG A 23 -8.97 1.96 17.43
N HIS A 24 -8.09 2.89 17.77
CA HIS A 24 -7.18 2.79 18.90
C HIS A 24 -7.56 3.69 20.09
N SER A 25 -8.51 4.64 19.93
CA SER A 25 -8.90 5.63 20.94
C SER A 25 -9.51 5.03 22.23
N LYS A 26 -9.99 3.79 22.16
CA LYS A 26 -10.61 3.08 23.30
C LYS A 26 -9.64 2.18 24.05
N ARG A 27 -8.36 2.23 23.71
CA ARG A 27 -7.33 1.37 24.31
C ARG A 27 -6.47 2.16 25.26
N ASP A 28 -6.42 1.72 26.52
CA ASP A 28 -5.61 2.37 27.59
C ASP A 28 -4.12 2.03 27.48
N ASP A 29 -3.77 0.97 26.75
CA ASP A 29 -2.40 0.49 26.52
C ASP A 29 -1.74 1.10 25.27
N VAL A 30 -2.36 2.10 24.61
CA VAL A 30 -1.87 2.72 23.38
C VAL A 30 -1.62 4.21 23.55
N ILE A 31 -0.45 4.66 23.12
CA ILE A 31 -0.10 6.08 23.02
C ILE A 31 0.05 6.45 21.54
N LEU A 32 -0.56 7.56 21.12
CA LEU A 32 -0.52 8.13 19.77
C LEU A 32 0.22 9.49 19.80
N PRO A 33 1.56 9.53 19.81
CA PRO A 33 2.31 10.77 20.00
C PRO A 33 2.03 11.81 18.93
N LEU A 34 1.96 11.41 17.65
CA LEU A 34 1.73 12.35 16.56
C LEU A 34 0.33 12.99 16.63
N VAL A 35 -0.66 12.24 17.10
CA VAL A 35 -2.02 12.77 17.35
C VAL A 35 -1.99 13.78 18.49
N GLN A 36 -1.26 13.47 19.58
CA GLN A 36 -1.16 14.36 20.76
C GLN A 36 -0.52 15.71 20.42
N ILE A 37 0.45 15.73 19.51
CA ILE A 37 1.13 16.96 19.07
C ILE A 37 0.51 17.55 17.77
N GLY A 38 -0.57 16.95 17.24
CA GLY A 38 -1.26 17.44 16.04
C GLY A 38 -0.48 17.30 14.74
N TRP A 39 0.47 16.37 14.65
CA TRP A 39 1.28 16.17 13.45
C TRP A 39 0.53 15.36 12.40
N THR A 40 0.38 15.95 11.21
CA THR A 40 -0.18 15.30 10.02
C THR A 40 0.89 14.50 9.27
N GLU A 41 0.47 13.63 8.34
CA GLU A 41 1.38 12.89 7.47
C GLU A 41 2.28 13.84 6.65
N ALA A 42 1.71 14.95 6.16
CA ALA A 42 2.47 15.99 5.44
C ALA A 42 3.55 16.63 6.31
N MET A 43 3.25 16.97 7.56
CA MET A 43 4.23 17.55 8.50
C MET A 43 5.34 16.55 8.84
N CYS A 44 4.99 15.27 9.02
CA CYS A 44 5.98 14.21 9.24
C CYS A 44 6.93 14.09 8.05
N ARG A 45 6.40 14.13 6.84
CA ARG A 45 7.19 14.08 5.60
C ARG A 45 8.13 15.26 5.49
N GLU A 46 7.62 16.48 5.66
CA GLU A 46 8.42 17.71 5.61
C GLU A 46 9.56 17.69 6.63
N TRP A 47 9.27 17.26 7.85
CA TRP A 47 10.28 17.12 8.88
C TRP A 47 11.38 16.11 8.50
N CYS A 48 10.99 14.96 7.91
CA CYS A 48 11.96 13.97 7.42
C CYS A 48 12.82 14.52 6.27
N GLU A 49 12.23 15.30 5.35
CA GLU A 49 12.94 15.97 4.27
C GLU A 49 13.98 16.96 4.80
N GLN A 50 13.58 17.82 5.76
CA GLN A 50 14.47 18.81 6.36
C GLN A 50 15.64 18.21 7.15
N ASN A 51 15.52 16.97 7.61
CA ASN A 51 16.53 16.27 8.41
C ASN A 51 17.25 15.14 7.65
N ASP A 52 17.10 15.06 6.32
CA ASP A 52 17.72 14.03 5.47
C ASP A 52 17.33 12.59 5.90
N LEU A 53 16.15 12.43 6.48
CA LEU A 53 15.61 11.15 6.95
C LEU A 53 14.54 10.57 6.05
N LEU A 54 14.17 11.25 4.96
CA LEU A 54 13.15 10.74 4.05
C LEU A 54 13.68 9.50 3.31
N SER A 55 12.94 8.40 3.42
CA SER A 55 13.31 7.18 2.69
C SER A 55 13.31 7.41 1.18
N PRO A 56 14.32 6.91 0.44
CA PRO A 56 14.37 7.01 -1.03
C PRO A 56 13.14 6.46 -1.75
N ILE A 57 12.36 5.57 -1.12
CA ILE A 57 11.13 5.04 -1.71
C ILE A 57 10.12 6.14 -2.05
N TYR A 58 10.11 7.24 -1.30
CA TYR A 58 9.19 8.36 -1.54
C TYR A 58 9.55 9.24 -2.74
N THR A 59 10.69 8.98 -3.40
CA THR A 59 11.00 9.59 -4.70
C THR A 59 10.23 8.96 -5.85
N THR A 60 9.82 7.70 -5.69
CA THR A 60 9.15 6.90 -6.73
C THR A 60 7.77 6.42 -6.33
N ALA A 61 7.43 6.43 -5.04
CA ALA A 61 6.14 5.98 -4.53
C ALA A 61 5.55 7.01 -3.57
N THR A 62 4.23 7.16 -3.60
CA THR A 62 3.48 8.03 -2.70
C THR A 62 3.32 7.45 -1.30
N ARG A 63 3.54 6.14 -1.14
CA ARG A 63 3.35 5.42 0.11
C ARG A 63 4.42 4.35 0.30
N GLY A 64 5.00 4.30 1.49
CA GLY A 64 5.90 3.22 1.90
C GLY A 64 5.14 1.92 2.14
N GLY A 65 5.75 0.80 1.79
CA GLY A 65 5.20 -0.54 2.02
C GLY A 65 6.03 -1.63 1.36
N CYS A 66 5.72 -2.89 1.65
CA CYS A 66 6.35 -4.01 0.97
C CYS A 66 5.99 -3.99 -0.51
N TRP A 67 6.97 -4.25 -1.39
CA TRP A 67 6.76 -4.27 -2.85
C TRP A 67 5.71 -5.30 -3.30
N PHE A 68 5.45 -6.33 -2.51
CA PHE A 68 4.46 -7.39 -2.76
C PHE A 68 3.16 -7.19 -1.97
N CYS A 69 2.90 -6.01 -1.41
CA CYS A 69 1.74 -5.79 -0.56
C CYS A 69 0.44 -5.72 -1.37
N HIS A 70 -0.55 -6.52 -0.99
CA HIS A 70 -1.88 -6.51 -1.62
C HIS A 70 -2.62 -5.16 -1.46
N ASN A 71 -2.21 -4.31 -0.51
CA ASN A 71 -2.77 -2.97 -0.31
C ASN A 71 -2.17 -1.90 -1.24
N GLN A 72 -1.21 -2.25 -2.10
CA GLN A 72 -0.68 -1.28 -3.07
C GLN A 72 -1.76 -0.85 -4.06
N GLY A 73 -1.78 0.44 -4.40
CA GLY A 73 -2.65 0.97 -5.45
C GLY A 73 -2.20 0.50 -6.85
N VAL A 74 -3.10 0.62 -7.82
CA VAL A 74 -2.85 0.22 -9.22
C VAL A 74 -1.63 0.93 -9.79
N ASP A 75 -1.47 2.23 -9.50
CA ASP A 75 -0.31 3.01 -9.98
C ASP A 75 1.02 2.52 -9.41
N GLN A 76 1.03 2.09 -8.15
CA GLN A 76 2.23 1.52 -7.54
C GLN A 76 2.59 0.16 -8.16
N LEU A 77 1.60 -0.69 -8.45
CA LEU A 77 1.81 -1.95 -9.15
C LEU A 77 2.33 -1.73 -10.58
N ARG A 78 1.81 -0.71 -11.28
CA ARG A 78 2.29 -0.31 -12.61
C ARG A 78 3.76 0.15 -12.56
N LEU A 79 4.12 0.97 -11.58
CA LEU A 79 5.51 1.39 -11.35
C LEU A 79 6.42 0.23 -10.98
N LEU A 80 5.94 -0.73 -10.18
CA LEU A 80 6.68 -1.94 -9.85
C LEU A 80 7.00 -2.75 -11.11
N ARG A 81 5.98 -3.00 -11.97
CA ARG A 81 6.16 -3.72 -13.24
C ARG A 81 7.17 -3.03 -14.15
N LYS A 82 7.07 -1.70 -14.27
CA LYS A 82 7.92 -0.91 -15.16
C LYS A 82 9.36 -0.81 -14.68
N ASN A 83 9.56 -0.55 -13.39
CA ASN A 83 10.88 -0.22 -12.85
C ASN A 83 11.63 -1.43 -12.27
N TYR A 84 10.90 -2.50 -11.92
CA TYR A 84 11.44 -3.70 -11.27
C TYR A 84 10.86 -4.97 -11.87
N PRO A 85 11.16 -5.26 -13.17
CA PRO A 85 10.56 -6.39 -13.90
C PRO A 85 10.85 -7.75 -13.25
N ASP A 86 12.02 -7.91 -12.63
CA ASP A 86 12.38 -9.16 -11.93
C ASP A 86 11.49 -9.40 -10.70
N LEU A 87 11.20 -8.34 -9.93
CA LEU A 87 10.27 -8.43 -8.79
C LEU A 87 8.84 -8.65 -9.26
N TRP A 88 8.45 -8.06 -10.38
CA TRP A 88 7.14 -8.29 -10.99
C TRP A 88 6.97 -9.75 -11.44
N ALA A 89 7.97 -10.31 -12.11
CA ALA A 89 7.97 -11.73 -12.51
C ALA A 89 7.88 -12.67 -11.29
N LEU A 90 8.57 -12.33 -10.20
CA LEU A 90 8.48 -13.08 -8.95
C LEU A 90 7.09 -13.01 -8.34
N LEU A 91 6.45 -11.83 -8.37
CA LEU A 91 5.08 -11.64 -7.87
C LEU A 91 4.06 -12.44 -8.69
N LEU A 92 4.19 -12.47 -10.00
CA LEU A 92 3.38 -13.31 -10.90
C LEU A 92 3.53 -14.81 -10.57
N LYS A 93 4.76 -15.26 -10.31
CA LYS A 93 5.02 -16.64 -9.90
C LYS A 93 4.31 -16.96 -8.58
N TRP A 94 4.42 -16.10 -7.58
CA TRP A 94 3.75 -16.30 -6.28
C TRP A 94 2.23 -16.29 -6.40
N ASP A 95 1.68 -15.40 -7.22
CA ASP A 95 0.23 -15.33 -7.48
C ASP A 95 -0.30 -16.65 -8.09
N LYS A 96 0.45 -17.23 -9.03
CA LYS A 96 0.11 -18.52 -9.63
C LYS A 96 0.09 -19.67 -8.61
N ASP A 97 1.02 -19.65 -7.66
CA ASP A 97 1.17 -20.70 -6.65
C ASP A 97 0.27 -20.44 -5.41
N SER A 98 -0.38 -19.27 -5.33
CA SER A 98 -1.21 -18.88 -4.21
C SER A 98 -2.63 -19.48 -4.28
N PRO A 99 -3.16 -20.03 -3.16
CA PRO A 99 -4.54 -20.49 -3.11
C PRO A 99 -5.57 -19.36 -2.97
N VAL A 100 -5.11 -18.11 -2.79
CA VAL A 100 -5.96 -16.93 -2.59
C VAL A 100 -5.60 -15.84 -3.60
N THR A 101 -6.59 -15.01 -3.94
CA THR A 101 -6.38 -13.88 -4.85
C THR A 101 -5.53 -12.78 -4.22
N PHE A 102 -4.76 -12.06 -5.03
CA PHE A 102 -3.89 -10.99 -4.57
C PHE A 102 -4.66 -9.84 -3.91
N LYS A 103 -5.82 -9.47 -4.45
CA LYS A 103 -6.70 -8.45 -3.89
C LYS A 103 -7.91 -9.07 -3.20
N PRO A 104 -8.45 -8.43 -2.12
CA PRO A 104 -9.66 -8.89 -1.46
C PRO A 104 -10.91 -8.90 -2.36
N ASP A 105 -10.92 -8.10 -3.42
CA ASP A 105 -11.99 -8.01 -4.42
C ASP A 105 -11.94 -9.10 -5.50
N GLY A 106 -10.97 -10.02 -5.39
CA GLY A 106 -10.83 -11.17 -6.29
C GLY A 106 -9.82 -10.98 -7.41
N HIS A 107 -9.19 -9.79 -7.55
CA HIS A 107 -8.19 -9.57 -8.59
C HIS A 107 -6.86 -10.25 -8.27
N THR A 108 -6.28 -10.87 -9.30
CA THR A 108 -4.96 -11.51 -9.26
C THR A 108 -3.87 -10.58 -9.79
N VAL A 109 -2.61 -10.90 -9.56
CA VAL A 109 -1.48 -10.17 -10.19
C VAL A 109 -1.49 -10.35 -11.70
N HIS A 110 -1.93 -11.51 -12.18
CA HIS A 110 -2.08 -11.77 -13.61
C HIS A 110 -3.17 -10.90 -14.27
N ASP A 111 -4.23 -10.54 -13.54
CA ASP A 111 -5.24 -9.58 -14.05
C ASP A 111 -4.62 -8.19 -14.22
N PHE A 112 -3.79 -7.75 -13.27
CA PHE A 112 -3.06 -6.49 -13.38
C PHE A 112 -2.04 -6.52 -14.51
N ASP A 113 -1.34 -7.63 -14.71
CA ASP A 113 -0.36 -7.76 -15.79
C ASP A 113 -1.02 -7.65 -17.17
N ARG A 114 -2.15 -8.36 -17.39
CA ARG A 114 -2.93 -8.24 -18.63
C ARG A 114 -3.41 -6.81 -18.86
N ARG A 115 -3.89 -6.15 -17.80
CA ARG A 115 -4.29 -4.75 -17.90
C ARG A 115 -3.14 -3.85 -18.32
N PHE A 116 -2.00 -3.94 -17.64
CA PHE A 116 -0.84 -3.10 -17.95
C PHE A 116 -0.29 -3.38 -19.34
N GLN A 117 -0.37 -4.62 -19.81
CA GLN A 117 -0.04 -4.94 -21.20
C GLN A 117 -0.98 -4.25 -22.18
N ALA A 118 -2.29 -4.27 -21.93
CA ALA A 118 -3.26 -3.58 -22.76
C ALA A 118 -3.09 -2.04 -22.74
N GLU A 119 -2.64 -1.46 -21.61
CA GLU A 119 -2.25 -0.04 -21.52
C GLU A 119 -1.00 0.24 -22.37
N ASP A 120 0.03 -0.60 -22.31
CA ASP A 120 1.26 -0.48 -23.08
C ASP A 120 1.00 -0.61 -24.60
N ASP A 121 0.07 -1.47 -24.97
CA ASP A 121 -0.35 -1.71 -26.37
C ASP A 121 -1.31 -0.60 -26.89
N GLY A 122 -1.69 0.35 -26.03
CA GLY A 122 -2.60 1.45 -26.37
C GLY A 122 -4.06 1.04 -26.58
N ILE A 123 -4.45 -0.16 -26.14
CA ILE A 123 -5.81 -0.70 -26.25
C ILE A 123 -6.73 0.00 -25.25
N ILE A 124 -6.23 0.28 -24.05
CA ILE A 124 -6.94 0.98 -22.98
C ILE A 124 -6.12 2.13 -22.41
N LEU A 125 -6.80 3.14 -21.85
CA LEU A 125 -6.13 4.25 -21.18
C LEU A 125 -5.85 3.91 -19.71
N PRO A 126 -4.72 4.39 -19.13
CA PRO A 126 -4.32 4.07 -17.76
C PRO A 126 -5.33 4.40 -16.66
N ASN A 127 -6.22 5.37 -16.89
CA ASN A 127 -7.18 5.88 -15.90
C ASN A 127 -8.61 5.38 -16.09
N VAL A 128 -8.86 4.45 -17.01
CA VAL A 128 -10.18 3.85 -17.19
C VAL A 128 -10.47 2.84 -16.09
N ALA A 129 -11.70 2.82 -15.57
CA ALA A 129 -12.10 1.90 -14.52
C ALA A 129 -11.82 0.45 -14.93
N PHE A 130 -11.17 -0.29 -14.06
CA PHE A 130 -10.51 -1.57 -14.30
C PHE A 130 -11.40 -2.66 -14.95
N LEU A 131 -12.70 -2.63 -14.76
CA LEU A 131 -13.53 -3.83 -14.93
C LEU A 131 -14.53 -3.80 -16.07
N LEU A 132 -14.73 -2.68 -16.73
CA LEU A 132 -15.83 -2.61 -17.70
C LEU A 132 -15.50 -3.19 -19.08
N GLU A 133 -14.22 -3.41 -19.40
CA GLU A 133 -13.84 -3.81 -20.75
C GLU A 133 -13.19 -5.20 -20.87
N LEU A 134 -12.49 -5.67 -19.84
CA LEU A 134 -11.87 -7.01 -19.88
C LEU A 134 -12.85 -8.16 -19.56
N ASP A 135 -13.94 -7.88 -18.85
CA ASP A 135 -14.96 -8.89 -18.55
C ASP A 135 -15.93 -9.13 -19.73
N LYS A 136 -15.95 -8.25 -20.75
CA LYS A 136 -16.80 -8.42 -21.92
C LYS A 136 -16.32 -9.52 -22.88
N GLU A 137 -15.07 -9.96 -22.77
CA GLU A 137 -14.51 -11.03 -23.61
C GLU A 137 -14.60 -12.42 -22.96
N ARG A 138 -15.20 -12.54 -21.77
CA ARG A 138 -15.35 -13.81 -21.04
C ARG A 138 -16.70 -14.51 -21.23
N TYR A 139 -17.59 -13.98 -22.10
CA TYR A 139 -18.88 -14.60 -22.41
C TYR A 139 -19.11 -14.73 -23.91
#